data_0a6830cdcfe25361b0b378f3d29299c4
#
_entry.id   0a6830cdcfe25361b0b378f3d29299c4
#
_cell.length_a   1.000
_cell.length_b   1.000
_cell.length_c   1.000
_cell.angle_alpha   90.00
_cell.angle_beta   90.00
_cell.angle_gamma   90.00
#
_symmetry.space_group_name_H-M   'P 1'
#
loop_
_entity.id
_entity.type
_entity.pdbx_description
1 polymer ?
#
loop_
_entity_poly.entity_id
_entity_poly.type
_entity_poly.pdbx_seq_one_letter_code
_entity_poly.pdbx_strand_id
1 'polypeptide(L)'
;ETQNAKRLAIYFFYDRRGVVDGYVPYFLNDLKKNVSEIMIVCNGKLDIAGKEKLEQYGKVLVRENKGFDVWAYKTALETYGWDKLEEFDEVIMLNNTIMGPVYERSETFEKMDQKDLDFWGLTEYFKIKGDPFGYSPYGYLPDHIQSHWIACRRPLVSSKEFHDYWENMSMIEDYAQAVGKHESIFTKTFADMGYKWGVSVEMEDLRNYSGYPLMMCPKKLIKERRCPIFKKRSFFHMESDFLKNTTGEQTSELFDYLRYETNYDVNMIWDTLLPNYHQFDLVKNMNLVYILPTNQYNRELLEEQTKENKVALVMHLFFEDLLEESYHYVASMPQNSDIYLTTDTEKKKEAIEKVFAKLPCNKLEVRVIQNRGRDVSSLLVGVKDVIMQYD
;
A
#
# COMPACT_ATOMS: atom_id res chain seq x y z
N GLU A 1 33.63 13.95 -0.29
CA GLU A 1 32.77 15.15 -0.28
C GLU A 1 31.66 14.94 -1.29
N THR A 2 30.45 14.61 -0.82
CA THR A 2 29.31 14.23 -1.66
C THR A 2 28.29 15.36 -1.85
N GLN A 3 28.57 16.56 -1.35
CA GLN A 3 27.82 17.77 -1.71
C GLN A 3 28.01 18.03 -3.23
N ASN A 4 26.95 17.85 -4.02
CA ASN A 4 26.90 17.85 -5.47
C ASN A 4 27.42 16.55 -6.14
N ALA A 5 27.23 15.41 -5.52
CA ALA A 5 27.58 14.13 -6.12
C ALA A 5 26.85 13.88 -7.45
N LYS A 6 27.60 13.45 -8.46
CA LYS A 6 27.05 13.02 -9.75
C LYS A 6 26.41 11.63 -9.56
N ARG A 7 25.07 11.57 -9.54
CA ARG A 7 24.31 10.33 -9.29
C ARG A 7 23.56 9.86 -10.51
N LEU A 8 23.62 8.56 -10.77
CA LEU A 8 22.76 7.86 -11.73
C LEU A 8 21.70 7.06 -10.97
N ALA A 9 20.44 7.24 -11.31
CA ALA A 9 19.36 6.37 -10.82
C ALA A 9 18.90 5.41 -11.91
N ILE A 10 18.91 4.12 -11.64
CA ILE A 10 18.35 3.06 -12.47
C ILE A 10 17.01 2.66 -11.85
N TYR A 11 15.92 3.14 -12.46
CA TYR A 11 14.56 2.92 -11.97
C TYR A 11 13.91 1.76 -12.71
N PHE A 12 13.67 0.64 -12.00
CA PHE A 12 12.92 -0.47 -12.55
C PHE A 12 11.42 -0.21 -12.43
N PHE A 13 10.72 -0.38 -13.56
CA PHE A 13 9.27 -0.28 -13.65
C PHE A 13 8.65 -1.55 -14.21
N TYR A 14 7.62 -2.02 -13.54
CA TYR A 14 6.74 -3.08 -14.01
C TYR A 14 5.29 -2.81 -13.60
N ASP A 15 4.40 -2.86 -14.56
CA ASP A 15 2.94 -2.90 -14.34
C ASP A 15 2.32 -3.91 -15.29
N ARG A 16 1.42 -4.76 -14.78
CA ARG A 16 0.78 -5.81 -15.59
C ARG A 16 -0.01 -5.26 -16.77
N ARG A 17 -0.62 -4.09 -16.60
CA ARG A 17 -1.41 -3.39 -17.63
C ARG A 17 -0.53 -2.55 -18.55
N GLY A 18 0.70 -2.24 -18.13
CA GLY A 18 1.61 -1.32 -18.83
C GLY A 18 1.26 0.16 -18.60
N VAL A 19 0.53 0.47 -17.53
CA VAL A 19 0.07 1.83 -17.21
C VAL A 19 0.98 2.47 -16.17
N VAL A 20 1.34 3.72 -16.38
CA VAL A 20 2.11 4.53 -15.43
C VAL A 20 1.15 5.37 -14.58
N ASP A 21 0.85 4.88 -13.39
CA ASP A 21 -0.02 5.54 -12.42
C ASP A 21 0.65 6.78 -11.80
N GLY A 22 -0.15 7.69 -11.25
CA GLY A 22 0.27 9.01 -10.77
C GLY A 22 1.39 9.02 -9.71
N TYR A 23 1.48 7.96 -8.88
CA TYR A 23 2.54 7.88 -7.87
C TYR A 23 3.95 7.76 -8.48
N VAL A 24 4.10 7.22 -9.70
CA VAL A 24 5.40 7.08 -10.37
C VAL A 24 5.97 8.44 -10.78
N PRO A 25 5.24 9.29 -11.53
CA PRO A 25 5.68 10.67 -11.78
C PRO A 25 5.94 11.46 -10.49
N TYR A 26 5.08 11.32 -9.49
CA TYR A 26 5.28 11.98 -8.19
C TYR A 26 6.62 11.58 -7.56
N PHE A 27 6.92 10.27 -7.55
CA PHE A 27 8.18 9.73 -7.07
C PHE A 27 9.39 10.22 -7.87
N LEU A 28 9.30 10.18 -9.20
CA LEU A 28 10.40 10.57 -10.11
C LEU A 28 10.67 12.07 -10.12
N ASN A 29 9.64 12.91 -9.92
CA ASN A 29 9.79 14.36 -9.79
C ASN A 29 10.71 14.76 -8.61
N ASP A 30 10.55 14.09 -7.49
CA ASP A 30 11.40 14.33 -6.33
C ASP A 30 12.79 13.72 -6.50
N LEU A 31 12.87 12.48 -7.04
CA LEU A 31 14.16 11.83 -7.32
C LEU A 31 15.04 12.67 -8.23
N LYS A 32 14.47 13.24 -9.29
CA LYS A 32 15.18 14.07 -10.29
C LYS A 32 15.87 15.30 -9.69
N LYS A 33 15.41 15.79 -8.54
CA LYS A 33 16.07 16.91 -7.84
C LYS A 33 17.43 16.53 -7.24
N ASN A 34 17.67 15.23 -7.02
CA ASN A 34 18.78 14.72 -6.25
C ASN A 34 19.75 13.85 -7.06
N VAL A 35 19.44 13.61 -8.34
CA VAL A 35 20.26 12.79 -9.24
C VAL A 35 20.54 13.52 -10.54
N SER A 36 21.69 13.24 -11.15
CA SER A 36 22.12 13.85 -12.41
C SER A 36 21.43 13.22 -13.62
N GLU A 37 21.21 11.90 -13.55
CA GLU A 37 20.63 11.14 -14.65
C GLU A 37 19.69 10.06 -14.11
N ILE A 38 18.64 9.75 -14.88
CA ILE A 38 17.72 8.63 -14.60
C ILE A 38 17.65 7.74 -15.85
N MET A 39 17.87 6.44 -15.66
CA MET A 39 17.59 5.42 -16.65
C MET A 39 16.42 4.57 -16.14
N ILE A 40 15.37 4.46 -16.95
CA ILE A 40 14.16 3.73 -16.59
C ILE A 40 14.11 2.43 -17.37
N VAL A 41 14.07 1.30 -16.69
CA VAL A 41 13.96 -0.02 -17.31
C VAL A 41 12.57 -0.59 -17.06
N CYS A 42 11.80 -0.76 -18.13
CA CYS A 42 10.46 -1.29 -18.08
C CYS A 42 10.44 -2.74 -18.52
N ASN A 43 9.95 -3.64 -17.68
CA ASN A 43 9.68 -5.02 -18.07
C ASN A 43 8.26 -5.16 -18.63
N GLY A 44 8.14 -5.88 -19.76
CA GLY A 44 6.87 -6.22 -20.38
C GLY A 44 6.23 -5.08 -21.17
N LYS A 45 4.96 -4.86 -20.96
CA LYS A 45 4.18 -3.86 -21.70
C LYS A 45 4.37 -2.47 -21.10
N LEU A 46 4.36 -1.47 -21.98
CA LEU A 46 4.26 -0.06 -21.62
C LEU A 46 3.37 0.61 -22.65
N ASP A 47 2.30 1.26 -22.22
CA ASP A 47 1.44 2.00 -23.14
C ASP A 47 2.12 3.29 -23.62
N ILE A 48 1.58 3.87 -24.69
CA ILE A 48 2.17 5.08 -25.32
C ILE A 48 2.20 6.23 -24.31
N ALA A 49 1.10 6.47 -23.61
CA ALA A 49 0.99 7.56 -22.64
C ALA A 49 1.94 7.35 -21.45
N GLY A 50 2.10 6.11 -20.99
CA GLY A 50 3.06 5.76 -19.95
C GLY A 50 4.50 5.97 -20.38
N LYS A 51 4.83 5.62 -21.64
CA LYS A 51 6.16 5.87 -22.22
C LYS A 51 6.47 7.36 -22.28
N GLU A 52 5.56 8.16 -22.80
CA GLU A 52 5.69 9.62 -22.86
C GLU A 52 5.88 10.26 -21.49
N LYS A 53 5.14 9.77 -20.47
CA LYS A 53 5.32 10.22 -19.08
C LYS A 53 6.72 9.90 -18.55
N LEU A 54 7.23 8.70 -18.79
CA LEU A 54 8.54 8.28 -18.28
C LEU A 54 9.72 8.95 -19.01
N GLU A 55 9.60 9.18 -20.31
CA GLU A 55 10.65 9.85 -21.13
C GLU A 55 10.94 11.28 -20.67
N GLN A 56 10.02 11.93 -19.92
CA GLN A 56 10.26 13.25 -19.32
C GLN A 56 11.32 13.22 -18.21
N TYR A 57 11.60 12.06 -17.66
CA TYR A 57 12.53 11.89 -16.53
C TYR A 57 13.90 11.38 -16.97
N GLY A 58 13.96 10.60 -18.03
CA GLY A 58 15.22 10.04 -18.49
C GLY A 58 15.04 9.04 -19.63
N LYS A 59 16.12 8.33 -19.95
CA LYS A 59 16.12 7.31 -21.00
C LYS A 59 15.26 6.11 -20.57
N VAL A 60 14.31 5.72 -21.43
CA VAL A 60 13.43 4.57 -21.20
C VAL A 60 13.87 3.38 -22.04
N LEU A 61 14.14 2.25 -21.41
CA LEU A 61 14.42 0.96 -22.03
C LEU A 61 13.27 0.00 -21.73
N VAL A 62 12.55 -0.43 -22.77
CA VAL A 62 11.50 -1.46 -22.64
C VAL A 62 12.10 -2.81 -23.04
N ARG A 63 11.91 -3.81 -22.19
CA ARG A 63 12.42 -5.16 -22.40
C ARG A 63 11.38 -6.24 -22.07
N GLU A 64 11.66 -7.48 -22.46
CA GLU A 64 10.83 -8.61 -22.10
C GLU A 64 10.71 -8.77 -20.57
N ASN A 65 9.53 -9.19 -20.07
CA ASN A 65 9.30 -9.41 -18.65
C ASN A 65 9.96 -10.73 -18.19
N LYS A 66 11.27 -10.67 -17.98
CA LYS A 66 12.08 -11.79 -17.47
C LYS A 66 13.09 -11.29 -16.44
N GLY A 67 13.35 -12.13 -15.41
CA GLY A 67 14.41 -11.90 -14.45
C GLY A 67 14.14 -10.81 -13.42
N PHE A 68 12.88 -10.39 -13.26
CA PHE A 68 12.45 -9.40 -12.27
C PHE A 68 13.24 -8.07 -12.39
N ASP A 69 13.34 -7.34 -11.29
CA ASP A 69 14.16 -6.13 -11.15
C ASP A 69 15.66 -6.43 -11.26
N VAL A 70 16.10 -7.56 -10.75
CA VAL A 70 17.50 -8.00 -10.78
C VAL A 70 18.07 -7.98 -12.19
N TRP A 71 17.36 -8.61 -13.13
CA TRP A 71 17.82 -8.67 -14.52
C TRP A 71 17.65 -7.33 -15.25
N ALA A 72 16.69 -6.51 -14.81
CA ALA A 72 16.55 -5.16 -15.31
C ALA A 72 17.75 -4.28 -14.88
N TYR A 73 18.21 -4.40 -13.64
CA TYR A 73 19.42 -3.73 -13.17
C TYR A 73 20.66 -4.19 -13.94
N LYS A 74 20.86 -5.51 -14.08
CA LYS A 74 21.94 -6.05 -14.92
C LYS A 74 21.93 -5.46 -16.33
N THR A 75 20.76 -5.50 -16.99
CA THR A 75 20.62 -4.97 -18.35
C THR A 75 20.93 -3.48 -18.42
N ALA A 76 20.52 -2.71 -17.41
CA ALA A 76 20.83 -1.27 -17.36
C ALA A 76 22.31 -1.01 -17.19
N LEU A 77 22.97 -1.69 -16.27
CA LEU A 77 24.40 -1.56 -16.00
C LEU A 77 25.23 -1.91 -17.26
N GLU A 78 24.93 -3.03 -17.92
CA GLU A 78 25.56 -3.47 -19.16
C GLU A 78 25.29 -2.48 -20.33
N THR A 79 24.06 -1.97 -20.46
CA THR A 79 23.69 -0.99 -21.50
C THR A 79 24.39 0.35 -21.30
N TYR A 80 24.58 0.75 -20.05
CA TYR A 80 25.25 1.98 -19.70
C TYR A 80 26.77 1.85 -19.96
N GLY A 81 27.34 0.71 -19.64
CA GLY A 81 28.75 0.35 -19.78
C GLY A 81 29.57 0.73 -18.55
N TRP A 82 30.43 -0.20 -18.12
CA TRP A 82 31.23 -0.07 -16.89
C TRP A 82 32.05 1.21 -16.85
N ASP A 83 32.78 1.54 -17.93
CA ASP A 83 33.60 2.74 -18.00
C ASP A 83 32.81 4.05 -17.76
N LYS A 84 31.55 4.09 -18.21
CA LYS A 84 30.68 5.27 -17.98
C LYS A 84 30.09 5.29 -16.58
N LEU A 85 29.85 4.13 -15.99
CA LEU A 85 29.35 4.04 -14.62
C LEU A 85 30.37 4.59 -13.61
N GLU A 86 31.68 4.44 -13.89
CA GLU A 86 32.76 4.99 -13.09
C GLU A 86 32.80 6.53 -13.04
N GLU A 87 32.15 7.20 -14.00
CA GLU A 87 32.00 8.66 -13.99
C GLU A 87 31.07 9.19 -12.90
N PHE A 88 30.20 8.32 -12.35
CA PHE A 88 29.28 8.69 -11.29
C PHE A 88 29.91 8.47 -9.92
N ASP A 89 29.56 9.35 -8.97
CA ASP A 89 29.93 9.17 -7.57
C ASP A 89 29.08 8.10 -6.92
N GLU A 90 27.83 7.92 -7.42
CA GLU A 90 26.90 6.95 -6.88
C GLU A 90 25.93 6.46 -7.97
N VAL A 91 25.70 5.15 -8.00
CA VAL A 91 24.69 4.48 -8.85
C VAL A 91 23.62 3.89 -7.96
N ILE A 92 22.36 4.30 -8.18
CA ILE A 92 21.20 3.90 -7.36
C ILE A 92 20.33 2.97 -8.17
N MET A 93 20.14 1.76 -7.68
CA MET A 93 19.20 0.77 -8.23
C MET A 93 17.93 0.78 -7.38
N LEU A 94 16.77 1.03 -7.98
CA LEU A 94 15.52 1.12 -7.26
C LEU A 94 14.32 0.68 -8.10
N ASN A 95 13.20 0.33 -7.46
CA ASN A 95 12.05 -0.21 -8.16
C ASN A 95 10.70 0.41 -7.73
N ASN A 96 9.67 0.17 -8.53
CA ASN A 96 8.33 0.72 -8.34
C ASN A 96 7.47 -0.03 -7.31
N THR A 97 8.05 -0.87 -6.45
CA THR A 97 7.32 -1.55 -5.36
C THR A 97 7.08 -0.65 -4.15
N ILE A 98 7.73 0.49 -4.10
CA ILE A 98 7.60 1.52 -3.06
C ILE A 98 6.80 2.72 -3.57
N MET A 99 6.11 3.36 -2.65
CA MET A 99 5.40 4.63 -2.85
C MET A 99 6.02 5.72 -1.96
N GLY A 100 5.81 6.96 -2.30
CA GLY A 100 6.41 8.14 -1.66
C GLY A 100 6.86 9.13 -2.74
N PRO A 101 7.65 10.15 -2.37
CA PRO A 101 8.16 10.37 -1.02
C PRO A 101 7.12 10.99 -0.09
N VAL A 102 7.17 10.63 1.18
CA VAL A 102 6.38 11.27 2.24
C VAL A 102 7.09 12.54 2.72
N TYR A 103 8.42 12.52 2.67
CA TYR A 103 9.31 13.65 2.97
C TYR A 103 10.30 13.85 1.82
N GLU A 104 10.81 15.07 1.65
CA GLU A 104 11.79 15.35 0.60
C GLU A 104 13.03 14.45 0.73
N ARG A 105 13.44 13.83 -0.38
CA ARG A 105 14.60 12.93 -0.38
C ARG A 105 15.94 13.62 -0.17
N SER A 106 16.01 14.93 -0.36
CA SER A 106 17.20 15.70 0.02
C SER A 106 17.65 15.39 1.44
N GLU A 107 16.71 15.27 2.40
CA GLU A 107 17.02 14.89 3.78
C GLU A 107 17.75 13.54 3.87
N THR A 108 17.31 12.56 3.07
CA THR A 108 17.94 11.23 3.03
C THR A 108 19.34 11.29 2.44
N PHE A 109 19.51 11.99 1.32
CA PHE A 109 20.81 12.14 0.68
C PHE A 109 21.80 12.90 1.57
N GLU A 110 21.38 14.02 2.16
CA GLU A 110 22.20 14.81 3.08
C GLU A 110 22.68 13.97 4.27
N LYS A 111 21.80 13.15 4.85
CA LYS A 111 22.15 12.23 5.93
C LYS A 111 23.18 11.19 5.49
N MET A 112 22.96 10.58 4.32
CA MET A 112 23.82 9.48 3.85
C MET A 112 25.16 9.97 3.31
N ASP A 113 25.19 11.16 2.74
CA ASP A 113 26.43 11.79 2.26
C ASP A 113 27.47 12.04 3.36
N GLN A 114 27.01 12.16 4.62
CA GLN A 114 27.87 12.32 5.78
C GLN A 114 28.44 10.99 6.33
N LYS A 115 27.93 9.85 5.85
CA LYS A 115 28.38 8.52 6.33
C LYS A 115 29.49 7.97 5.42
N ASP A 116 30.54 7.42 6.02
CA ASP A 116 31.61 6.72 5.34
C ASP A 116 31.18 5.29 5.00
N LEU A 117 30.52 5.13 3.86
CA LEU A 117 29.95 3.88 3.36
C LEU A 117 30.31 3.69 1.89
N ASP A 118 30.42 2.44 1.44
CA ASP A 118 30.61 2.08 0.04
C ASP A 118 29.26 1.83 -0.67
N PHE A 119 28.26 1.39 0.08
CA PHE A 119 26.88 1.27 -0.42
C PHE A 119 25.86 1.40 0.72
N TRP A 120 24.62 1.76 0.36
CA TRP A 120 23.59 1.97 1.35
C TRP A 120 22.18 1.74 0.80
N GLY A 121 21.22 1.54 1.69
CA GLY A 121 19.81 1.41 1.38
C GLY A 121 18.91 2.32 2.21
N LEU A 122 17.61 2.31 1.89
CA LEU A 122 16.64 3.01 2.74
C LEU A 122 16.38 2.23 4.02
N THR A 123 16.08 0.95 3.87
CA THR A 123 15.71 0.04 4.95
C THR A 123 16.41 -1.30 4.80
N GLU A 124 16.49 -2.04 5.89
CA GLU A 124 17.05 -3.39 5.92
C GLU A 124 15.99 -4.43 6.29
N TYR A 125 16.29 -5.66 5.96
CA TYR A 125 15.58 -6.85 6.44
C TYR A 125 16.50 -7.58 7.42
N PHE A 126 15.98 -7.95 8.59
CA PHE A 126 16.77 -8.58 9.62
C PHE A 126 16.93 -10.09 9.39
N LYS A 127 18.06 -10.61 9.87
CA LYS A 127 18.42 -12.01 9.79
C LYS A 127 17.32 -12.96 10.22
N ILE A 128 17.06 -13.98 9.41
CA ILE A 128 16.19 -15.10 9.74
C ILE A 128 17.01 -16.38 9.84
N LYS A 129 16.74 -17.19 10.86
CA LYS A 129 17.32 -18.52 11.00
C LYS A 129 16.77 -19.46 9.89
N GLY A 130 17.68 -20.09 9.15
CA GLY A 130 17.37 -20.94 8.02
C GLY A 130 17.20 -20.15 6.71
N ASP A 131 17.05 -20.87 5.61
CA ASP A 131 16.91 -20.33 4.26
C ASP A 131 15.51 -20.67 3.71
N PRO A 132 14.52 -19.78 3.83
CA PRO A 132 13.17 -20.04 3.36
C PRO A 132 13.06 -20.08 1.82
N PHE A 133 14.07 -19.59 1.10
CA PHE A 133 14.10 -19.56 -0.37
C PHE A 133 14.95 -20.68 -0.98
N GLY A 134 15.85 -21.31 -0.20
CA GLY A 134 16.67 -22.44 -0.65
C GLY A 134 17.87 -22.08 -1.54
N TYR A 135 18.27 -20.81 -1.60
CA TYR A 135 19.32 -20.31 -2.48
C TYR A 135 20.47 -19.59 -1.73
N SER A 136 20.34 -19.36 -0.44
CA SER A 136 21.38 -18.69 0.33
C SER A 136 22.61 -19.57 0.53
N PRO A 137 23.82 -19.16 0.10
CA PRO A 137 25.05 -19.92 0.34
C PRO A 137 25.44 -19.98 1.82
N TYR A 138 24.79 -19.19 2.67
CA TYR A 138 25.06 -19.09 4.09
C TYR A 138 24.22 -20.06 4.93
N GLY A 139 23.21 -20.74 4.36
CA GLY A 139 22.25 -21.61 5.06
C GLY A 139 21.27 -20.85 5.96
N TYR A 140 21.24 -19.53 5.88
CA TYR A 140 20.30 -18.65 6.57
C TYR A 140 20.11 -17.35 5.75
N LEU A 141 19.10 -16.60 6.07
CA LEU A 141 18.88 -15.27 5.47
C LEU A 141 19.67 -14.23 6.29
N PRO A 142 20.73 -13.59 5.76
CA PRO A 142 21.48 -12.58 6.48
C PRO A 142 20.74 -11.25 6.61
N ASP A 143 21.23 -10.36 7.48
CA ASP A 143 20.84 -8.95 7.44
C ASP A 143 21.20 -8.39 6.08
N HIS A 144 20.25 -7.67 5.46
CA HIS A 144 20.49 -7.13 4.13
C HIS A 144 19.67 -5.88 3.82
N ILE A 145 20.24 -5.03 2.98
CA ILE A 145 19.53 -3.92 2.36
C ILE A 145 18.42 -4.48 1.45
N GLN A 146 17.24 -3.91 1.55
CA GLN A 146 16.13 -4.31 0.70
C GLN A 146 16.27 -3.77 -0.73
N SER A 147 16.05 -4.61 -1.72
CA SER A 147 16.33 -4.35 -3.16
C SER A 147 15.53 -3.19 -3.77
N HIS A 148 14.53 -2.67 -3.07
CA HIS A 148 13.77 -1.53 -3.58
C HIS A 148 14.57 -0.21 -3.61
N TRP A 149 15.74 -0.17 -2.96
CA TRP A 149 16.69 0.93 -3.04
C TRP A 149 18.08 0.46 -2.58
N ILE A 150 19.01 0.39 -3.52
CA ILE A 150 20.43 0.09 -3.26
C ILE A 150 21.25 1.18 -3.97
N ALA A 151 21.96 1.99 -3.20
CA ALA A 151 22.85 3.01 -3.70
C ALA A 151 24.30 2.55 -3.52
N CYS A 152 25.02 2.37 -4.60
CA CYS A 152 26.40 1.92 -4.65
C CYS A 152 27.31 3.10 -5.01
N ARG A 153 28.28 3.42 -4.17
CA ARG A 153 29.25 4.48 -4.44
C ARG A 153 30.36 4.01 -5.37
N ARG A 154 31.08 4.96 -5.94
CA ARG A 154 32.15 4.71 -6.92
C ARG A 154 33.14 3.64 -6.49
N PRO A 155 33.65 3.58 -5.23
CA PRO A 155 34.61 2.52 -4.84
C PRO A 155 34.07 1.10 -5.07
N LEU A 156 32.77 0.87 -4.82
CA LEU A 156 32.13 -0.41 -5.11
C LEU A 156 31.84 -0.56 -6.62
N VAL A 157 31.26 0.46 -7.26
CA VAL A 157 30.83 0.40 -8.68
C VAL A 157 32.01 0.15 -9.62
N SER A 158 33.19 0.71 -9.32
CA SER A 158 34.42 0.54 -10.13
C SER A 158 35.19 -0.73 -9.78
N SER A 159 34.72 -1.54 -8.86
CA SER A 159 35.42 -2.75 -8.44
C SER A 159 35.20 -3.90 -9.40
N LYS A 160 36.23 -4.72 -9.58
CA LYS A 160 36.12 -5.96 -10.35
C LYS A 160 35.09 -6.90 -9.76
N GLU A 161 34.98 -6.94 -8.44
CA GLU A 161 34.03 -7.78 -7.71
C GLU A 161 32.57 -7.43 -8.03
N PHE A 162 32.27 -6.14 -8.20
CA PHE A 162 30.95 -5.67 -8.57
C PHE A 162 30.63 -6.01 -10.03
N HIS A 163 31.59 -5.83 -10.94
CA HIS A 163 31.43 -6.21 -12.36
C HIS A 163 31.23 -7.72 -12.47
N ASP A 164 32.10 -8.51 -11.88
CA ASP A 164 32.03 -9.99 -11.89
C ASP A 164 30.70 -10.50 -11.29
N TYR A 165 30.19 -9.87 -10.24
CA TYR A 165 28.92 -10.22 -9.61
C TYR A 165 27.75 -10.10 -10.60
N TRP A 166 27.68 -8.99 -11.31
CA TRP A 166 26.61 -8.76 -12.28
C TRP A 166 26.81 -9.55 -13.57
N GLU A 167 28.03 -9.64 -14.11
CA GLU A 167 28.30 -10.36 -15.34
C GLU A 167 28.03 -11.86 -15.21
N ASN A 168 28.46 -12.47 -14.11
CA ASN A 168 28.30 -13.89 -13.85
C ASN A 168 26.93 -14.29 -13.29
N MET A 169 26.01 -13.35 -13.07
CA MET A 169 24.70 -13.64 -12.55
C MET A 169 23.88 -14.49 -13.51
N SER A 170 23.40 -15.65 -13.01
CA SER A 170 22.48 -16.51 -13.76
C SER A 170 21.09 -15.87 -13.89
N MET A 171 20.34 -16.26 -14.94
CA MET A 171 18.95 -15.83 -15.11
C MET A 171 18.13 -16.11 -13.84
N ILE A 172 17.31 -15.12 -13.47
CA ILE A 172 16.35 -15.22 -12.37
C ILE A 172 15.00 -15.63 -12.95
N GLU A 173 14.49 -16.78 -12.56
CA GLU A 173 13.30 -17.37 -13.17
C GLU A 173 12.03 -17.12 -12.34
N ASP A 174 12.16 -17.00 -11.01
CA ASP A 174 11.05 -16.84 -10.08
C ASP A 174 11.39 -15.87 -8.92
N TYR A 175 10.37 -15.58 -8.12
CA TYR A 175 10.49 -14.70 -6.96
C TYR A 175 11.47 -15.24 -5.90
N ALA A 176 11.47 -16.53 -5.64
CA ALA A 176 12.36 -17.14 -4.65
C ALA A 176 13.83 -16.99 -5.06
N GLN A 177 14.12 -17.11 -6.36
CA GLN A 177 15.45 -16.85 -6.89
C GLN A 177 15.83 -15.36 -6.82
N ALA A 178 14.89 -14.44 -7.10
CA ALA A 178 15.17 -12.99 -7.01
C ALA A 178 15.59 -12.61 -5.60
N VAL A 179 14.88 -13.10 -4.59
CA VAL A 179 15.21 -12.85 -3.19
C VAL A 179 16.44 -13.65 -2.76
N GLY A 180 16.46 -14.96 -2.97
CA GLY A 180 17.48 -15.87 -2.43
C GLY A 180 18.85 -15.79 -3.11
N LYS A 181 18.90 -15.50 -4.43
CA LYS A 181 20.16 -15.39 -5.18
C LYS A 181 20.69 -13.95 -5.30
N HIS A 182 19.87 -12.94 -4.96
CA HIS A 182 20.29 -11.54 -5.10
C HIS A 182 19.98 -10.71 -3.86
N GLU A 183 18.69 -10.36 -3.59
CA GLU A 183 18.35 -9.39 -2.55
C GLU A 183 18.96 -9.75 -1.20
N SER A 184 18.76 -10.98 -0.73
CA SER A 184 19.17 -11.41 0.58
C SER A 184 20.69 -11.60 0.75
N ILE A 185 21.42 -11.80 -0.33
CA ILE A 185 22.84 -12.10 -0.27
C ILE A 185 23.73 -10.93 -0.72
N PHE A 186 23.23 -9.99 -1.51
CA PHE A 186 23.99 -8.86 -2.05
C PHE A 186 24.79 -8.14 -0.97
N THR A 187 24.11 -7.71 0.09
CA THR A 187 24.74 -6.97 1.18
C THR A 187 25.85 -7.75 1.84
N LYS A 188 25.59 -9.01 2.23
CA LYS A 188 26.60 -9.83 2.89
C LYS A 188 27.74 -10.20 1.96
N THR A 189 27.48 -10.44 0.68
CA THR A 189 28.54 -10.72 -0.30
C THR A 189 29.60 -9.63 -0.34
N PHE A 190 29.16 -8.37 -0.47
CA PHE A 190 30.11 -7.26 -0.51
C PHE A 190 30.67 -6.87 0.88
N ALA A 191 29.89 -7.04 1.93
CA ALA A 191 30.38 -6.83 3.30
C ALA A 191 31.51 -7.82 3.68
N ASP A 192 31.40 -9.09 3.27
CA ASP A 192 32.43 -10.10 3.49
C ASP A 192 33.74 -9.80 2.70
N MET A 193 33.66 -9.01 1.64
CA MET A 193 34.80 -8.50 0.88
C MET A 193 35.39 -7.22 1.48
N GLY A 194 34.80 -6.68 2.55
CA GLY A 194 35.30 -5.51 3.28
C GLY A 194 34.62 -4.19 2.95
N TYR A 195 33.60 -4.17 2.05
CA TYR A 195 32.85 -2.96 1.74
C TYR A 195 31.91 -2.59 2.88
N LYS A 196 31.87 -1.31 3.23
CA LYS A 196 31.04 -0.75 4.30
C LYS A 196 29.64 -0.46 3.81
N TRP A 197 28.64 -0.88 4.57
CA TRP A 197 27.25 -0.65 4.24
C TRP A 197 26.43 -0.09 5.41
N GLY A 198 25.26 0.45 5.12
CA GLY A 198 24.30 0.92 6.10
C GLY A 198 22.97 1.27 5.51
N VAL A 199 22.07 1.75 6.34
CA VAL A 199 20.74 2.20 5.93
C VAL A 199 20.45 3.63 6.40
N SER A 200 19.56 4.31 5.69
CA SER A 200 19.15 5.67 6.07
C SER A 200 18.16 5.65 7.25
N VAL A 201 17.31 4.64 7.31
CA VAL A 201 16.32 4.45 8.38
C VAL A 201 16.86 3.43 9.38
N GLU A 202 17.26 3.91 10.54
CA GLU A 202 17.81 3.05 11.60
C GLU A 202 16.67 2.28 12.29
N MET A 203 16.81 0.94 12.35
CA MET A 203 15.74 0.04 12.78
C MET A 203 16.21 -1.04 13.75
N GLU A 204 17.45 -0.99 14.25
CA GLU A 204 18.05 -2.04 15.08
C GLU A 204 17.22 -2.37 16.33
N ASP A 205 16.62 -1.37 16.95
CA ASP A 205 15.72 -1.54 18.11
C ASP A 205 14.44 -2.35 17.79
N LEU A 206 14.09 -2.48 16.50
CA LEU A 206 12.93 -3.24 16.03
C LEU A 206 13.27 -4.69 15.66
N ARG A 207 14.52 -5.11 15.70
CA ARG A 207 14.99 -6.46 15.34
C ARG A 207 14.21 -7.57 16.04
N ASN A 208 13.93 -7.40 17.32
CA ASN A 208 13.18 -8.38 18.12
C ASN A 208 11.66 -8.31 17.89
N TYR A 209 11.17 -7.23 17.29
CA TYR A 209 9.76 -7.06 16.97
C TYR A 209 9.42 -7.75 15.63
N SER A 210 10.20 -7.52 14.59
CA SER A 210 9.96 -8.10 13.27
C SER A 210 11.24 -8.16 12.43
N GLY A 211 11.39 -9.22 11.64
CA GLY A 211 12.40 -9.28 10.57
C GLY A 211 12.14 -8.27 9.44
N TYR A 212 10.91 -7.77 9.32
CA TYR A 212 10.48 -6.86 8.25
C TYR A 212 9.75 -5.61 8.78
N PRO A 213 10.44 -4.69 9.48
CA PRO A 213 9.78 -3.53 10.08
C PRO A 213 9.04 -2.62 9.09
N LEU A 214 9.56 -2.48 7.86
CA LEU A 214 8.90 -1.65 6.82
C LEU A 214 7.49 -2.11 6.48
N MET A 215 7.19 -3.40 6.62
CA MET A 215 5.84 -3.95 6.43
C MET A 215 5.03 -3.99 7.72
N MET A 216 5.67 -4.29 8.86
CA MET A 216 4.97 -4.59 10.11
C MET A 216 4.72 -3.36 10.99
N CYS A 217 5.52 -2.29 10.82
CA CYS A 217 5.31 -1.02 11.55
C CYS A 217 5.65 0.22 10.71
N PRO A 218 5.04 0.35 9.50
CA PRO A 218 5.40 1.40 8.55
C PRO A 218 5.15 2.80 9.09
N LYS A 219 4.04 3.03 9.83
CA LYS A 219 3.73 4.32 10.47
C LYS A 219 4.85 4.77 11.41
N LYS A 220 5.37 3.85 12.24
CA LYS A 220 6.48 4.16 13.15
C LYS A 220 7.73 4.61 12.40
N LEU A 221 8.09 3.90 11.32
CA LEU A 221 9.25 4.26 10.52
C LEU A 221 9.09 5.63 9.85
N ILE A 222 7.92 5.93 9.32
CA ILE A 222 7.65 7.22 8.67
C ILE A 222 7.63 8.34 9.72
N LYS A 223 6.82 8.20 10.77
CA LYS A 223 6.60 9.25 11.76
C LYS A 223 7.84 9.54 12.61
N GLU A 224 8.47 8.50 13.14
CA GLU A 224 9.54 8.63 14.13
C GLU A 224 10.95 8.59 13.52
N ARG A 225 11.11 7.93 12.37
CA ARG A 225 12.42 7.70 11.73
C ARG A 225 12.57 8.42 10.38
N ARG A 226 11.56 9.19 10.00
CA ARG A 226 11.50 9.95 8.75
C ARG A 226 11.78 9.08 7.52
N CYS A 227 11.29 7.84 7.54
CA CYS A 227 11.32 6.97 6.36
C CYS A 227 10.55 7.65 5.22
N PRO A 228 11.17 7.92 4.07
CA PRO A 228 10.50 8.68 3.00
C PRO A 228 9.53 7.83 2.18
N ILE A 229 9.48 6.51 2.43
CA ILE A 229 8.73 5.57 1.59
C ILE A 229 7.89 4.60 2.42
N PHE A 230 6.92 3.99 1.75
CA PHE A 230 6.20 2.83 2.24
C PHE A 230 6.00 1.80 1.12
N LYS A 231 5.72 0.56 1.50
CA LYS A 231 5.50 -0.51 0.51
C LYS A 231 4.09 -0.47 -0.04
N LYS A 232 3.96 -0.46 -1.36
CA LYS A 232 2.69 -0.65 -2.05
C LYS A 232 2.00 -1.95 -1.60
N ARG A 233 2.79 -3.00 -1.36
CA ARG A 233 2.32 -4.31 -0.89
C ARG A 233 1.63 -4.25 0.48
N SER A 234 1.85 -3.25 1.31
CA SER A 234 1.16 -3.09 2.60
C SER A 234 -0.37 -3.16 2.48
N PHE A 235 -0.93 -2.75 1.35
CA PHE A 235 -2.37 -2.68 1.13
C PHE A 235 -3.00 -3.97 0.59
N PHE A 236 -2.22 -4.92 0.08
CA PHE A 236 -2.72 -6.17 -0.52
C PHE A 236 -1.94 -7.42 -0.11
N HIS A 237 -1.13 -7.32 0.92
CA HIS A 237 -0.45 -8.48 1.51
C HIS A 237 -1.44 -9.41 2.20
N MET A 238 -1.04 -10.66 2.42
CA MET A 238 -1.87 -11.64 3.13
C MET A 238 -2.10 -11.18 4.57
N GLU A 239 -3.34 -10.88 4.93
CA GLU A 239 -3.73 -10.44 6.26
C GLU A 239 -3.28 -11.43 7.36
N SER A 240 -3.34 -12.72 7.08
CA SER A 240 -2.89 -13.77 8.03
C SER A 240 -1.41 -13.64 8.42
N ASP A 241 -0.57 -13.08 7.54
CA ASP A 241 0.83 -12.83 7.85
C ASP A 241 0.97 -11.60 8.75
N PHE A 242 0.19 -10.56 8.51
CA PHE A 242 0.12 -9.41 9.40
C PHE A 242 -0.36 -9.81 10.82
N LEU A 243 -1.42 -10.59 10.91
CA LEU A 243 -1.98 -11.02 12.20
C LEU A 243 -1.05 -11.93 13.02
N LYS A 244 -0.09 -12.60 12.38
CA LYS A 244 0.96 -13.35 13.09
C LYS A 244 2.02 -12.45 13.74
N ASN A 245 2.21 -11.24 13.23
CA ASN A 245 3.32 -10.37 13.59
C ASN A 245 2.86 -9.03 14.20
N THR A 246 1.59 -8.68 14.04
CA THR A 246 1.00 -7.40 14.47
C THR A 246 -0.43 -7.59 14.98
N THR A 247 -1.08 -6.50 15.39
CA THR A 247 -2.52 -6.47 15.72
C THR A 247 -3.42 -6.43 14.48
N GLY A 248 -2.84 -6.35 13.26
CA GLY A 248 -3.58 -6.24 12.00
C GLY A 248 -3.92 -4.79 11.60
N GLU A 249 -3.54 -3.80 12.40
CA GLU A 249 -3.92 -2.39 12.19
C GLU A 249 -2.85 -1.57 11.44
N GLN A 250 -1.68 -2.15 11.17
CA GLN A 250 -0.51 -1.44 10.61
C GLN A 250 -0.79 -0.73 9.28
N THR A 251 -1.68 -1.27 8.43
CA THR A 251 -2.01 -0.66 7.13
C THR A 251 -3.00 0.49 7.27
N SER A 252 -4.06 0.33 8.08
CA SER A 252 -5.01 1.41 8.38
C SER A 252 -4.33 2.56 9.12
N GLU A 253 -3.49 2.25 10.11
CA GLU A 253 -2.69 3.27 10.81
C GLU A 253 -1.73 4.02 9.89
N LEU A 254 -1.09 3.32 8.93
CA LEU A 254 -0.27 3.96 7.91
C LEU A 254 -1.09 4.91 7.06
N PHE A 255 -2.23 4.44 6.55
CA PHE A 255 -3.10 5.23 5.67
C PHE A 255 -3.63 6.49 6.37
N ASP A 256 -4.11 6.35 7.61
CA ASP A 256 -4.62 7.46 8.39
C ASP A 256 -3.51 8.49 8.69
N TYR A 257 -2.31 8.03 9.03
CA TYR A 257 -1.17 8.92 9.22
C TYR A 257 -0.83 9.69 7.95
N LEU A 258 -0.77 9.01 6.80
CA LEU A 258 -0.52 9.67 5.51
C LEU A 258 -1.59 10.72 5.19
N ARG A 259 -2.86 10.39 5.44
CA ARG A 259 -4.01 11.24 5.12
C ARG A 259 -4.13 12.46 6.02
N TYR A 260 -3.90 12.31 7.32
CA TYR A 260 -4.22 13.34 8.29
C TYR A 260 -3.00 14.09 8.82
N GLU A 261 -1.81 13.49 8.76
CA GLU A 261 -0.61 14.03 9.40
C GLU A 261 0.50 14.38 8.39
N THR A 262 0.27 14.15 7.09
CA THR A 262 1.25 14.46 6.03
C THR A 262 0.59 15.16 4.84
N ASN A 263 1.42 15.67 3.92
CA ASN A 263 0.94 16.25 2.66
C ASN A 263 0.88 15.22 1.51
N TYR A 264 1.04 13.93 1.81
CA TYR A 264 0.98 12.89 0.78
C TYR A 264 -0.44 12.73 0.25
N ASP A 265 -0.63 12.82 -1.07
CA ASP A 265 -1.94 12.59 -1.68
C ASP A 265 -2.28 11.10 -1.68
N VAL A 266 -3.12 10.68 -0.74
CA VAL A 266 -3.55 9.27 -0.58
C VAL A 266 -4.42 8.78 -1.75
N ASN A 267 -4.95 9.66 -2.61
CA ASN A 267 -5.68 9.24 -3.81
C ASN A 267 -4.78 8.46 -4.76
N MET A 268 -3.48 8.77 -4.82
CA MET A 268 -2.51 8.01 -5.60
C MET A 268 -2.45 6.52 -5.19
N ILE A 269 -2.72 6.22 -3.92
CA ILE A 269 -2.82 4.84 -3.43
C ILE A 269 -4.04 4.16 -4.07
N TRP A 270 -5.22 4.79 -3.99
CA TRP A 270 -6.45 4.24 -4.54
C TRP A 270 -6.42 4.09 -6.05
N ASP A 271 -5.92 5.11 -6.77
CA ASP A 271 -5.78 5.09 -8.22
C ASP A 271 -4.93 3.91 -8.71
N THR A 272 -3.94 3.52 -7.93
CA THR A 272 -3.08 2.37 -8.23
C THR A 272 -3.70 1.04 -7.82
N LEU A 273 -4.34 0.98 -6.65
CA LEU A 273 -4.78 -0.29 -6.07
C LEU A 273 -6.12 -0.77 -6.64
N LEU A 274 -7.11 0.12 -6.78
CA LEU A 274 -8.46 -0.27 -7.19
C LEU A 274 -8.52 -0.97 -8.57
N PRO A 275 -7.73 -0.56 -9.58
CA PRO A 275 -7.69 -1.27 -10.85
C PRO A 275 -6.91 -2.58 -10.85
N ASN A 276 -6.07 -2.83 -9.84
CA ASN A 276 -5.09 -3.90 -9.85
C ASN A 276 -5.38 -5.05 -8.88
N TYR A 277 -6.10 -4.77 -7.78
CA TYR A 277 -6.28 -5.71 -6.67
C TYR A 277 -7.76 -5.90 -6.34
N HIS A 278 -8.07 -7.07 -5.79
CA HIS A 278 -9.44 -7.38 -5.40
C HIS A 278 -9.83 -6.56 -4.16
N GLN A 279 -11.02 -5.96 -4.19
CA GLN A 279 -11.52 -5.11 -3.10
C GLN A 279 -11.52 -5.82 -1.73
N PHE A 280 -11.80 -7.13 -1.71
CA PHE A 280 -11.80 -7.91 -0.49
C PHE A 280 -10.46 -7.88 0.26
N ASP A 281 -9.33 -7.93 -0.47
CA ASP A 281 -8.00 -7.85 0.15
C ASP A 281 -7.73 -6.44 0.69
N LEU A 282 -8.17 -5.42 -0.02
CA LEU A 282 -8.05 -4.02 0.43
C LEU A 282 -8.90 -3.77 1.68
N VAL A 283 -10.15 -4.26 1.71
CA VAL A 283 -11.06 -4.13 2.85
C VAL A 283 -10.47 -4.75 4.12
N LYS A 284 -9.88 -5.95 4.01
CA LYS A 284 -9.23 -6.62 5.14
C LYS A 284 -8.03 -5.84 5.67
N ASN A 285 -7.08 -5.50 4.78
CA ASN A 285 -5.86 -4.82 5.18
C ASN A 285 -6.10 -3.41 5.74
N MET A 286 -7.17 -2.76 5.30
CA MET A 286 -7.57 -1.43 5.77
C MET A 286 -8.52 -1.46 6.98
N ASN A 287 -8.80 -2.63 7.55
CA ASN A 287 -9.76 -2.81 8.65
C ASN A 287 -11.13 -2.17 8.37
N LEU A 288 -11.62 -2.25 7.14
CA LEU A 288 -12.92 -1.72 6.76
C LEU A 288 -14.08 -2.68 7.09
N VAL A 289 -13.80 -3.75 7.82
CA VAL A 289 -14.80 -4.70 8.33
C VAL A 289 -15.19 -4.29 9.73
N TYR A 290 -16.47 -3.93 9.92
CA TYR A 290 -17.01 -3.60 11.22
C TYR A 290 -17.95 -4.71 11.71
N ILE A 291 -17.65 -5.26 12.87
CA ILE A 291 -18.50 -6.27 13.52
C ILE A 291 -19.37 -5.56 14.55
N LEU A 292 -20.66 -5.49 14.27
CA LEU A 292 -21.62 -4.94 15.22
C LEU A 292 -21.71 -5.85 16.46
N PRO A 293 -21.55 -5.33 17.68
CA PRO A 293 -21.75 -6.09 18.89
C PRO A 293 -23.23 -6.50 19.00
N THR A 294 -23.49 -7.79 19.24
CA THR A 294 -24.86 -8.34 19.26
C THR A 294 -25.69 -7.91 20.46
N ASN A 295 -25.06 -7.53 21.58
CA ASN A 295 -25.78 -7.40 22.85
C ASN A 295 -25.46 -6.16 23.70
N GLN A 296 -24.55 -5.28 23.26
CA GLN A 296 -24.16 -4.13 24.10
C GLN A 296 -23.86 -2.92 23.22
N TYR A 297 -24.88 -2.21 22.80
CA TYR A 297 -24.70 -0.85 22.34
C TYR A 297 -25.08 0.13 23.45
N ASN A 298 -24.32 1.18 23.63
CA ASN A 298 -24.68 2.24 24.57
C ASN A 298 -25.70 3.16 23.87
N ARG A 299 -26.98 2.95 24.24
CA ARG A 299 -28.11 3.68 23.67
C ARG A 299 -28.01 5.18 23.92
N GLU A 300 -27.59 5.57 25.11
CA GLU A 300 -27.44 6.99 25.48
C GLU A 300 -26.37 7.67 24.58
N LEU A 301 -25.24 7.00 24.34
CA LEU A 301 -24.20 7.50 23.45
C LEU A 301 -24.68 7.63 22.01
N LEU A 302 -25.43 6.66 21.51
CA LEU A 302 -26.02 6.72 20.16
C LEU A 302 -27.04 7.85 20.04
N GLU A 303 -27.89 8.03 21.02
CA GLU A 303 -28.86 9.12 21.06
C GLU A 303 -28.17 10.48 21.16
N GLU A 304 -27.06 10.57 21.87
CA GLU A 304 -26.26 11.80 21.94
C GLU A 304 -25.58 12.10 20.61
N GLN A 305 -24.93 11.13 19.98
CA GLN A 305 -24.26 11.28 18.69
C GLN A 305 -25.22 11.62 17.54
N THR A 306 -26.47 11.21 17.63
CA THR A 306 -27.49 11.46 16.61
C THR A 306 -28.36 12.70 16.86
N LYS A 307 -28.14 13.45 17.97
CA LYS A 307 -28.93 14.66 18.28
C LYS A 307 -28.90 15.73 17.22
N GLU A 308 -27.76 15.90 16.56
CA GLU A 308 -27.54 16.93 15.55
C GLU A 308 -27.71 16.42 14.13
N ASN A 309 -27.89 15.12 13.95
CA ASN A 309 -28.01 14.46 12.66
C ASN A 309 -29.44 14.00 12.40
N LYS A 310 -29.91 14.15 11.18
CA LYS A 310 -31.19 13.57 10.76
C LYS A 310 -30.98 12.13 10.31
N VAL A 311 -31.44 11.21 11.10
CA VAL A 311 -31.25 9.76 10.88
C VAL A 311 -32.55 9.12 10.46
N ALA A 312 -32.52 8.32 9.40
CA ALA A 312 -33.66 7.50 8.98
C ALA A 312 -33.28 6.03 8.80
N LEU A 313 -34.23 5.15 9.10
CA LEU A 313 -34.20 3.75 8.70
C LEU A 313 -35.23 3.53 7.58
N VAL A 314 -34.81 2.89 6.52
CA VAL A 314 -35.69 2.39 5.46
C VAL A 314 -35.64 0.87 5.47
N MET A 315 -36.79 0.21 5.68
CA MET A 315 -36.88 -1.25 5.71
C MET A 315 -38.04 -1.75 4.84
N HIS A 316 -37.74 -2.77 4.02
CA HIS A 316 -38.76 -3.44 3.21
C HIS A 316 -39.28 -4.69 3.92
N LEU A 317 -40.58 -4.70 4.24
CA LEU A 317 -41.26 -5.78 4.95
C LEU A 317 -42.20 -6.52 3.99
N PHE A 318 -41.71 -7.62 3.44
CA PHE A 318 -42.50 -8.44 2.49
C PHE A 318 -43.21 -9.62 3.18
N PHE A 319 -42.55 -10.22 4.19
CA PHE A 319 -43.02 -11.42 4.90
C PHE A 319 -43.70 -11.05 6.21
N GLU A 320 -44.98 -11.37 6.37
CA GLU A 320 -45.78 -11.04 7.55
C GLU A 320 -45.35 -11.84 8.80
N ASP A 321 -44.84 -13.05 8.60
CA ASP A 321 -44.33 -13.95 9.66
C ASP A 321 -43.01 -13.47 10.31
N LEU A 322 -42.32 -12.52 9.68
CA LEU A 322 -41.08 -11.91 10.19
C LEU A 322 -41.30 -10.55 10.89
N LEU A 323 -42.53 -10.09 11.06
CA LEU A 323 -42.80 -8.75 11.60
C LEU A 323 -42.30 -8.57 13.04
N GLU A 324 -42.45 -9.57 13.89
CA GLU A 324 -41.98 -9.52 15.30
C GLU A 324 -40.44 -9.42 15.35
N GLU A 325 -39.73 -10.22 14.53
CA GLU A 325 -38.27 -10.16 14.44
C GLU A 325 -37.84 -8.82 13.90
N SER A 326 -38.46 -8.34 12.83
CA SER A 326 -38.21 -7.03 12.24
C SER A 326 -38.41 -5.88 13.21
N TYR A 327 -39.42 -5.99 14.07
CA TYR A 327 -39.66 -5.00 15.13
C TYR A 327 -38.45 -4.87 16.07
N HIS A 328 -37.82 -5.99 16.47
CA HIS A 328 -36.63 -5.96 17.32
C HIS A 328 -35.48 -5.25 16.68
N TYR A 329 -35.24 -5.46 15.36
CA TYR A 329 -34.21 -4.74 14.64
C TYR A 329 -34.51 -3.24 14.55
N VAL A 330 -35.72 -2.87 14.18
CA VAL A 330 -36.12 -1.45 14.08
C VAL A 330 -36.10 -0.76 15.45
N ALA A 331 -36.46 -1.43 16.53
CA ALA A 331 -36.43 -0.91 17.90
C ALA A 331 -34.98 -0.62 18.40
N SER A 332 -33.95 -1.10 17.72
CA SER A 332 -32.56 -0.77 18.04
C SER A 332 -32.14 0.62 17.57
N MET A 333 -32.91 1.25 16.69
CA MET A 333 -32.65 2.61 16.22
C MET A 333 -32.76 3.65 17.34
N PRO A 334 -32.00 4.75 17.29
CA PRO A 334 -32.20 5.90 18.18
C PRO A 334 -33.63 6.42 18.12
N GLN A 335 -34.19 6.86 19.26
CA GLN A 335 -35.59 7.31 19.32
C GLN A 335 -35.90 8.57 18.51
N ASN A 336 -34.88 9.35 18.19
CA ASN A 336 -34.98 10.52 17.34
C ASN A 336 -34.95 10.20 15.83
N SER A 337 -34.88 8.91 15.45
CA SER A 337 -34.85 8.49 14.05
C SER A 337 -36.24 8.48 13.42
N ASP A 338 -36.28 8.73 12.12
CA ASP A 338 -37.48 8.54 11.30
C ASP A 338 -37.46 7.13 10.67
N ILE A 339 -38.59 6.44 10.75
CA ILE A 339 -38.71 5.06 10.29
C ILE A 339 -39.66 5.00 9.09
N TYR A 340 -39.14 4.54 7.97
CA TYR A 340 -39.90 4.31 6.74
C TYR A 340 -39.97 2.82 6.46
N LEU A 341 -41.14 2.24 6.61
CA LEU A 341 -41.40 0.84 6.28
C LEU A 341 -42.12 0.75 4.95
N THR A 342 -41.72 -0.17 4.10
CA THR A 342 -42.37 -0.38 2.80
C THR A 342 -42.87 -1.81 2.68
N THR A 343 -43.96 -2.00 1.98
CA THR A 343 -44.56 -3.30 1.64
C THR A 343 -45.29 -3.24 0.28
N ASP A 344 -45.88 -4.34 -0.15
CA ASP A 344 -46.49 -4.45 -1.49
C ASP A 344 -48.03 -4.43 -1.51
N THR A 345 -48.70 -4.52 -0.37
CA THR A 345 -50.17 -4.52 -0.28
C THR A 345 -50.68 -3.71 0.91
N GLU A 346 -51.90 -3.15 0.80
CA GLU A 346 -52.55 -2.44 1.89
C GLU A 346 -52.84 -3.36 3.07
N LYS A 347 -53.16 -4.64 2.83
CA LYS A 347 -53.40 -5.63 3.91
C LYS A 347 -52.13 -5.81 4.75
N LYS A 348 -50.92 -5.93 4.13
CA LYS A 348 -49.68 -6.03 4.85
C LYS A 348 -49.34 -4.74 5.58
N LYS A 349 -49.65 -3.59 4.98
CA LYS A 349 -49.51 -2.29 5.61
C LYS A 349 -50.25 -2.22 6.93
N GLU A 350 -51.52 -2.62 6.98
CA GLU A 350 -52.31 -2.64 8.18
C GLU A 350 -51.73 -3.56 9.25
N ALA A 351 -51.19 -4.72 8.85
CA ALA A 351 -50.50 -5.62 9.77
C ALA A 351 -49.24 -5.01 10.34
N ILE A 352 -48.42 -4.35 9.52
CA ILE A 352 -47.21 -3.65 9.91
C ILE A 352 -47.55 -2.50 10.87
N GLU A 353 -48.49 -1.64 10.52
CA GLU A 353 -48.94 -0.52 11.36
C GLU A 353 -49.38 -0.98 12.74
N LYS A 354 -50.08 -2.12 12.82
CA LYS A 354 -50.51 -2.71 14.09
C LYS A 354 -49.29 -3.18 14.97
N VAL A 355 -48.32 -3.86 14.37
CA VAL A 355 -47.14 -4.38 15.09
C VAL A 355 -46.26 -3.22 15.54
N PHE A 356 -46.05 -2.23 14.68
CA PHE A 356 -45.13 -1.11 14.94
C PHE A 356 -45.79 0.08 15.66
N ALA A 357 -47.09 0.03 15.99
CA ALA A 357 -47.84 1.15 16.58
C ALA A 357 -47.20 1.74 17.87
N LYS A 358 -46.44 0.95 18.61
CA LYS A 358 -45.77 1.37 19.86
C LYS A 358 -44.25 1.55 19.73
N LEU A 359 -43.75 1.57 18.49
CA LEU A 359 -42.31 1.77 18.27
C LEU A 359 -41.90 3.17 18.73
N PRO A 360 -40.89 3.29 19.62
CA PRO A 360 -40.36 4.59 20.01
C PRO A 360 -39.48 5.16 18.88
N CYS A 361 -39.98 6.15 18.16
CA CYS A 361 -39.30 6.82 17.07
C CYS A 361 -39.85 8.24 16.93
N ASN A 362 -39.12 9.10 16.18
CA ASN A 362 -39.58 10.46 15.89
C ASN A 362 -40.77 10.43 14.90
N LYS A 363 -40.64 9.61 13.86
CA LYS A 363 -41.69 9.45 12.84
C LYS A 363 -41.73 7.98 12.39
N LEU A 364 -42.97 7.46 12.23
CA LEU A 364 -43.20 6.17 11.58
C LEU A 364 -44.09 6.37 10.36
N GLU A 365 -43.64 5.90 9.21
CA GLU A 365 -44.44 5.94 7.98
C GLU A 365 -44.39 4.60 7.24
N VAL A 366 -45.54 4.02 6.95
CA VAL A 366 -45.64 2.76 6.20
C VAL A 366 -46.20 3.07 4.79
N ARG A 367 -45.44 2.68 3.75
CA ARG A 367 -45.77 2.94 2.33
C ARG A 367 -46.03 1.65 1.58
N VAL A 368 -47.02 1.65 0.75
CA VAL A 368 -47.28 0.56 -0.21
C VAL A 368 -46.58 0.92 -1.53
N ILE A 369 -45.77 0.03 -2.03
CA ILE A 369 -45.04 0.17 -3.31
C ILE A 369 -45.30 -1.06 -4.19
N GLN A 370 -45.16 -0.92 -5.49
CA GLN A 370 -45.27 -2.07 -6.40
C GLN A 370 -44.10 -3.04 -6.12
N ASN A 371 -44.41 -4.33 -6.10
CA ASN A 371 -43.39 -5.39 -5.93
C ASN A 371 -42.55 -5.54 -7.23
N ARG A 372 -41.70 -4.54 -7.51
CA ARG A 372 -40.75 -4.53 -8.62
C ARG A 372 -39.42 -4.01 -8.08
N GLY A 373 -38.35 -4.82 -8.23
CA GLY A 373 -37.00 -4.44 -7.76
C GLY A 373 -36.71 -4.73 -6.28
N ARG A 374 -37.59 -5.49 -5.61
CA ARG A 374 -37.45 -5.94 -4.22
C ARG A 374 -37.11 -4.77 -3.26
N ASP A 375 -36.20 -4.98 -2.35
CA ASP A 375 -35.65 -4.03 -1.38
C ASP A 375 -35.01 -2.79 -2.01
N VAL A 376 -34.36 -2.94 -3.17
CA VAL A 376 -33.77 -1.81 -3.91
C VAL A 376 -34.82 -0.78 -4.32
N SER A 377 -36.01 -1.22 -4.74
CA SER A 377 -37.10 -0.30 -5.08
C SER A 377 -37.70 0.40 -3.85
N SER A 378 -37.59 -0.21 -2.66
CA SER A 378 -37.97 0.43 -1.42
C SER A 378 -37.16 1.71 -1.18
N LEU A 379 -35.86 1.65 -1.34
CA LEU A 379 -34.96 2.78 -1.15
C LEU A 379 -35.07 3.79 -2.31
N LEU A 380 -34.94 3.34 -3.56
CA LEU A 380 -34.78 4.24 -4.72
C LEU A 380 -36.11 4.81 -5.22
N VAL A 381 -37.23 4.17 -4.92
CA VAL A 381 -38.57 4.57 -5.38
C VAL A 381 -39.48 4.87 -4.18
N GLY A 382 -39.55 3.98 -3.23
CA GLY A 382 -40.48 4.05 -2.11
C GLY A 382 -40.27 5.26 -1.19
N VAL A 383 -39.06 5.71 -1.03
CA VAL A 383 -38.69 6.88 -0.17
C VAL A 383 -37.88 7.94 -0.92
N LYS A 384 -37.87 7.90 -2.23
CA LYS A 384 -37.17 8.84 -3.11
C LYS A 384 -37.38 10.32 -2.75
N ASP A 385 -38.59 10.65 -2.37
CA ASP A 385 -39.02 12.01 -2.04
C ASP A 385 -38.45 12.57 -0.74
N VAL A 386 -37.96 11.70 0.14
CA VAL A 386 -37.48 12.07 1.48
C VAL A 386 -36.02 11.73 1.76
N ILE A 387 -35.45 10.74 1.05
CA ILE A 387 -34.14 10.19 1.40
C ILE A 387 -32.99 11.23 1.39
N MET A 388 -33.08 12.23 0.53
CA MET A 388 -32.08 13.30 0.42
C MET A 388 -32.18 14.37 1.52
N GLN A 389 -33.08 14.19 2.50
CA GLN A 389 -33.27 15.09 3.64
C GLN A 389 -32.50 14.63 4.90
N TYR A 390 -31.85 13.46 4.82
CA TYR A 390 -31.10 12.80 5.91
C TYR A 390 -29.61 12.90 5.65
N ASP A 391 -28.84 12.87 6.73
CA ASP A 391 -27.38 12.99 6.74
C ASP A 391 -26.64 11.65 6.44
#